data_0c4b64305e1b450434ddf417c78da3f1
#
_entry.id   0c4b64305e1b450434ddf417c78da3f1
#
_cell.length_a   1.000
_cell.length_b   1.000
_cell.length_c   1.000
_cell.angle_alpha   90.00
_cell.angle_beta   90.00
_cell.angle_gamma   90.00
#
_symmetry.space_group_name_H-M   'P 1'
#
loop_
_entity.id
_entity.type
_entity.pdbx_description
1 polymer ?
#
loop_
_entity_poly.entity_id
_entity_poly.type
_entity_poly.pdbx_seq_one_letter_code
_entity_poly.pdbx_strand_id
1 'polypeptide(L)'
;QKPPLSKNFLESSFDEENIKLRNKSWFKDNLIEILFNINSLEVFKHENFVRLDNKVEINYDYLVIASGAKANTLPIELAPIESQNLLRDFNDIKKIKDNLLDKKHITIIGGGYIGLELASSLRKADFEVNIIEMSERILQRVASKELSNFFTSLHEEKGVKIFCNERLEKIKPLGSAFQINTSKNKFNTDLILVGIGVTPEIELAKNIGLSYERG
;
A
#
# COMPACT_ATOMS: atom_id res chain seq x y z
N GLN A 1 -4.85 -2.76 -12.14
CA GLN A 1 -4.37 -1.42 -11.79
C GLN A 1 -4.29 -1.25 -10.27
N LYS A 2 -3.21 -0.62 -9.76
CA LYS A 2 -3.09 -0.31 -8.32
C LYS A 2 -3.76 1.02 -7.92
N PRO A 3 -3.75 2.10 -8.73
CA PRO A 3 -4.33 3.38 -8.32
C PRO A 3 -5.81 3.36 -7.89
N PRO A 4 -6.72 2.55 -8.49
CA PRO A 4 -8.10 2.47 -8.00
C PRO A 4 -8.26 1.87 -6.62
N LEU A 5 -7.26 1.10 -6.14
CA LEU A 5 -7.36 0.36 -4.88
C LEU A 5 -7.56 1.26 -3.65
N SER A 6 -6.95 2.44 -3.62
CA SER A 6 -7.08 3.40 -2.51
C SER A 6 -8.23 4.40 -2.69
N LYS A 7 -8.77 4.54 -3.91
CA LYS A 7 -9.72 5.61 -4.24
C LYS A 7 -11.17 5.22 -4.06
N ASN A 8 -11.56 4.07 -4.62
CA ASN A 8 -12.96 3.67 -4.74
C ASN A 8 -13.25 2.30 -4.09
N PHE A 9 -12.34 1.82 -3.25
CA PHE A 9 -12.41 0.46 -2.73
C PHE A 9 -13.67 0.16 -1.88
N LEU A 10 -14.30 1.19 -1.33
CA LEU A 10 -15.55 1.06 -0.57
C LEU A 10 -16.81 1.16 -1.42
N GLU A 11 -16.70 1.51 -2.71
CA GLU A 11 -17.85 1.58 -3.59
C GLU A 11 -18.40 0.17 -3.88
N SER A 12 -19.74 0.07 -3.99
CA SER A 12 -20.42 -1.21 -4.27
C SER A 12 -20.08 -1.80 -5.64
N SER A 13 -19.71 -0.94 -6.60
CA SER A 13 -19.27 -1.32 -7.95
C SER A 13 -17.81 -1.77 -8.04
N PHE A 14 -17.07 -1.73 -6.93
CA PHE A 14 -15.66 -2.09 -6.92
C PHE A 14 -15.50 -3.61 -6.93
N ASP A 15 -15.07 -4.15 -8.06
CA ASP A 15 -14.74 -5.56 -8.25
C ASP A 15 -13.42 -5.75 -9.00
N GLU A 16 -12.98 -7.00 -9.08
CA GLU A 16 -11.71 -7.34 -9.73
C GLU A 16 -11.71 -7.06 -11.23
N GLU A 17 -12.84 -7.24 -11.91
CA GLU A 17 -12.93 -6.99 -13.35
C GLU A 17 -12.78 -5.50 -13.68
N ASN A 18 -13.37 -4.63 -12.86
CA ASN A 18 -13.34 -3.17 -13.07
C ASN A 18 -11.95 -2.56 -12.87
N ILE A 19 -11.04 -3.25 -12.17
CA ILE A 19 -9.67 -2.77 -11.97
C ILE A 19 -8.66 -3.34 -12.97
N LYS A 20 -9.07 -4.25 -13.86
CA LYS A 20 -8.18 -4.78 -14.90
C LYS A 20 -7.79 -3.70 -15.90
N LEU A 21 -6.53 -3.62 -16.24
CA LEU A 21 -6.03 -2.68 -17.26
C LEU A 21 -6.51 -3.09 -18.66
N ARG A 22 -6.52 -4.39 -18.92
CA ARG A 22 -6.94 -5.01 -20.18
C ARG A 22 -7.61 -6.35 -19.88
N ASN A 23 -8.51 -6.78 -20.75
CA ASN A 23 -9.10 -8.10 -20.70
C ASN A 23 -8.15 -9.17 -21.28
N LYS A 24 -8.49 -10.44 -21.11
CA LYS A 24 -7.64 -11.55 -21.58
C LYS A 24 -7.50 -11.59 -23.11
N SER A 25 -8.55 -11.20 -23.86
CA SER A 25 -8.50 -11.21 -25.33
C SER A 25 -7.47 -10.22 -25.86
N TRP A 26 -7.37 -9.04 -25.22
CA TRP A 26 -6.40 -8.04 -25.63
C TRP A 26 -4.97 -8.57 -25.60
N PHE A 27 -4.58 -9.33 -24.57
CA PHE A 27 -3.24 -9.92 -24.49
C PHE A 27 -3.02 -10.92 -25.62
N LYS A 28 -4.02 -11.79 -25.89
CA LYS A 28 -3.96 -12.77 -26.98
C LYS A 28 -3.83 -12.10 -28.35
N ASP A 29 -4.62 -11.07 -28.60
CA ASP A 29 -4.67 -10.34 -29.87
C ASP A 29 -3.37 -9.55 -30.13
N ASN A 30 -2.61 -9.23 -29.05
CA ASN A 30 -1.30 -8.58 -29.13
C ASN A 30 -0.12 -9.58 -28.97
N LEU A 31 -0.36 -10.87 -29.09
CA LEU A 31 0.66 -11.93 -29.00
C LEU A 31 1.45 -11.91 -27.67
N ILE A 32 0.78 -11.52 -26.57
CA ILE A 32 1.37 -11.48 -25.24
C ILE A 32 0.96 -12.73 -24.48
N GLU A 33 1.92 -13.57 -24.16
CA GLU A 33 1.75 -14.71 -23.28
C GLU A 33 1.90 -14.28 -21.83
N ILE A 34 0.96 -14.66 -20.95
CA ILE A 34 1.02 -14.37 -19.53
C ILE A 34 1.13 -15.68 -18.77
N LEU A 35 2.19 -15.81 -18.00
CA LEU A 35 2.38 -16.93 -17.09
C LEU A 35 1.96 -16.50 -15.69
N PHE A 36 0.99 -17.22 -15.14
CA PHE A 36 0.47 -16.97 -13.78
C PHE A 36 1.07 -17.98 -12.79
N ASN A 37 0.99 -17.60 -11.49
CA ASN A 37 1.44 -18.44 -10.38
C ASN A 37 2.93 -18.83 -10.45
N ILE A 38 3.75 -17.95 -10.99
CA ILE A 38 5.21 -18.07 -10.92
C ILE A 38 5.69 -17.33 -9.68
N ASN A 39 6.22 -18.05 -8.69
CA ASN A 39 6.60 -17.49 -7.40
C ASN A 39 8.07 -17.05 -7.36
N SER A 40 8.92 -17.68 -8.16
CA SER A 40 10.32 -17.30 -8.27
C SER A 40 10.86 -17.56 -9.67
N LEU A 41 11.91 -16.84 -10.01
CA LEU A 41 12.67 -17.07 -11.22
C LEU A 41 14.14 -16.78 -11.00
N GLU A 42 14.99 -17.47 -11.76
CA GLU A 42 16.43 -17.21 -11.85
C GLU A 42 16.75 -16.66 -13.23
N VAL A 43 17.65 -15.68 -13.30
CA VAL A 43 18.07 -15.06 -14.57
C VAL A 43 19.49 -15.50 -14.89
N PHE A 44 19.66 -16.09 -16.05
CA PHE A 44 20.95 -16.49 -16.62
C PHE A 44 21.31 -15.49 -17.73
N LYS A 45 21.90 -14.37 -17.32
CA LYS A 45 22.08 -13.20 -18.21
C LYS A 45 23.11 -13.42 -19.34
N HIS A 46 24.05 -14.33 -19.16
CA HIS A 46 25.05 -14.64 -20.17
C HIS A 46 24.53 -15.59 -21.24
N GLU A 47 23.55 -16.42 -20.86
CA GLU A 47 22.91 -17.41 -21.72
C GLU A 47 21.55 -16.91 -22.26
N ASN A 48 21.10 -15.72 -21.84
CA ASN A 48 19.86 -15.07 -22.25
C ASN A 48 18.61 -15.93 -22.02
N PHE A 49 18.48 -16.54 -20.86
CA PHE A 49 17.25 -17.20 -20.44
C PHE A 49 16.89 -16.94 -18.99
N VAL A 50 15.62 -17.15 -18.67
CA VAL A 50 15.12 -17.21 -17.30
C VAL A 50 14.64 -18.61 -17.00
N ARG A 51 14.89 -19.11 -15.79
CA ARG A 51 14.36 -20.38 -15.29
C ARG A 51 13.30 -20.10 -14.24
N LEU A 52 12.12 -20.65 -14.43
CA LEU A 52 11.00 -20.52 -13.52
C LEU A 52 11.06 -21.56 -12.39
N ASP A 53 10.28 -21.37 -11.32
CA ASP A 53 10.19 -22.30 -10.18
C ASP A 53 9.74 -23.73 -10.59
N ASN A 54 8.98 -23.86 -11.67
CA ASN A 54 8.59 -25.14 -12.27
C ASN A 54 9.65 -25.74 -13.21
N LYS A 55 10.87 -25.20 -13.22
CA LYS A 55 12.01 -25.58 -14.05
C LYS A 55 11.86 -25.33 -15.56
N VAL A 56 10.82 -24.64 -16.00
CA VAL A 56 10.70 -24.21 -17.40
C VAL A 56 11.72 -23.11 -17.66
N GLU A 57 12.43 -23.22 -18.78
CA GLU A 57 13.38 -22.20 -19.25
C GLU A 57 12.78 -21.43 -20.42
N ILE A 58 12.92 -20.10 -20.37
CA ILE A 58 12.41 -19.19 -21.39
C ILE A 58 13.57 -18.32 -21.87
N ASN A 59 13.90 -18.45 -23.14
CA ASN A 59 14.90 -17.58 -23.77
C ASN A 59 14.32 -16.20 -24.06
N TYR A 60 15.17 -15.18 -24.04
CA TYR A 60 14.81 -13.82 -24.34
C TYR A 60 15.88 -13.09 -25.14
N ASP A 61 15.46 -12.18 -25.99
CA ASP A 61 16.33 -11.18 -26.63
C ASP A 61 16.47 -9.95 -25.71
N TYR A 62 15.40 -9.57 -25.02
CA TYR A 62 15.34 -8.45 -24.09
C TYR A 62 14.59 -8.87 -22.83
N LEU A 63 15.15 -8.57 -21.66
CA LEU A 63 14.52 -8.82 -20.37
C LEU A 63 14.20 -7.49 -19.69
N VAL A 64 12.90 -7.27 -19.36
CA VAL A 64 12.45 -6.15 -18.56
C VAL A 64 12.10 -6.62 -17.15
N ILE A 65 12.80 -6.11 -16.14
CA ILE A 65 12.52 -6.40 -14.74
C ILE A 65 11.55 -5.33 -14.21
N ALA A 66 10.34 -5.74 -13.89
CA ALA A 66 9.26 -4.89 -13.38
C ALA A 66 8.64 -5.49 -12.12
N SER A 67 9.48 -5.91 -11.17
CA SER A 67 9.13 -6.63 -9.93
C SER A 67 8.29 -5.80 -8.94
N GLY A 68 8.25 -4.47 -9.14
CA GLY A 68 7.43 -3.58 -8.34
C GLY A 68 8.04 -3.25 -6.97
N ALA A 69 7.21 -3.21 -5.94
CA ALA A 69 7.63 -2.83 -4.59
C ALA A 69 6.73 -3.50 -3.54
N LYS A 70 7.25 -3.70 -2.33
CA LYS A 70 6.51 -4.15 -1.14
C LYS A 70 6.03 -2.95 -0.31
N ALA A 71 4.85 -3.06 0.30
CA ALA A 71 4.43 -2.10 1.32
C ALA A 71 5.31 -2.25 2.57
N ASN A 72 5.71 -1.11 3.13
CA ASN A 72 6.46 -1.09 4.37
C ASN A 72 5.55 -1.43 5.55
N THR A 73 6.06 -2.22 6.50
CA THR A 73 5.42 -2.56 7.75
C THR A 73 6.01 -1.76 8.90
N LEU A 74 5.24 -1.61 9.96
CA LEU A 74 5.76 -1.10 11.23
C LEU A 74 6.61 -2.19 11.90
N PRO A 75 7.65 -1.81 12.65
CA PRO A 75 8.40 -2.74 13.48
C PRO A 75 7.47 -3.51 14.44
N ILE A 76 7.71 -4.80 14.61
CA ILE A 76 6.86 -5.69 15.42
C ILE A 76 6.83 -5.26 16.89
N GLU A 77 7.90 -4.62 17.36
CA GLU A 77 8.01 -4.07 18.71
C GLU A 77 7.03 -2.91 18.95
N LEU A 78 6.64 -2.19 17.88
CA LEU A 78 5.71 -1.08 17.93
C LEU A 78 4.27 -1.53 17.70
N ALA A 79 4.07 -2.49 16.82
CA ALA A 79 2.75 -2.94 16.37
C ALA A 79 2.77 -4.43 16.04
N PRO A 80 1.90 -5.26 16.68
CA PRO A 80 1.72 -6.65 16.26
C PRO A 80 1.37 -6.74 14.78
N ILE A 81 1.90 -7.74 14.08
CA ILE A 81 1.73 -7.86 12.62
C ILE A 81 0.27 -7.98 12.21
N GLU A 82 -0.53 -8.66 13.02
CA GLU A 82 -1.97 -8.87 12.82
C GLU A 82 -2.78 -7.57 12.95
N SER A 83 -2.25 -6.55 13.63
CA SER A 83 -2.89 -5.24 13.73
C SER A 83 -2.65 -4.35 12.51
N GLN A 84 -1.71 -4.71 11.65
CA GLN A 84 -1.28 -3.91 10.51
C GLN A 84 -2.07 -4.30 9.25
N ASN A 85 -2.94 -3.42 8.80
CA ASN A 85 -3.60 -3.56 7.51
C ASN A 85 -2.88 -2.69 6.49
N LEU A 86 -2.23 -3.33 5.53
CA LEU A 86 -1.51 -2.70 4.43
C LEU A 86 -2.42 -2.60 3.21
N LEU A 87 -2.13 -1.68 2.30
CA LEU A 87 -2.80 -1.61 1.01
C LEU A 87 -1.78 -1.69 -0.12
N ARG A 88 -1.70 -2.82 -0.78
CA ARG A 88 -0.82 -3.04 -1.92
C ARG A 88 -1.49 -3.72 -3.09
N ASP A 89 -2.36 -4.69 -2.84
CA ASP A 89 -3.03 -5.49 -3.85
C ASP A 89 -4.54 -5.65 -3.59
N PHE A 90 -5.21 -6.44 -4.42
CA PHE A 90 -6.64 -6.65 -4.32
C PHE A 90 -7.05 -7.50 -3.11
N ASN A 91 -6.19 -8.41 -2.66
CA ASN A 91 -6.46 -9.23 -1.46
C ASN A 91 -6.41 -8.36 -0.20
N ASP A 92 -5.50 -7.37 -0.16
CA ASP A 92 -5.47 -6.39 0.92
C ASP A 92 -6.80 -5.63 1.02
N ILE A 93 -7.38 -5.25 -0.13
CA ILE A 93 -8.70 -4.60 -0.16
C ILE A 93 -9.79 -5.49 0.42
N LYS A 94 -9.84 -6.76 0.03
CA LYS A 94 -10.83 -7.71 0.58
C LYS A 94 -10.69 -7.78 2.09
N LYS A 95 -9.46 -8.00 2.57
CA LYS A 95 -9.16 -8.06 4.00
C LYS A 95 -9.56 -6.78 4.74
N ILE A 96 -9.25 -5.59 4.16
CA ILE A 96 -9.63 -4.31 4.76
C ILE A 96 -11.15 -4.18 4.80
N LYS A 97 -11.89 -4.51 3.74
CA LYS A 97 -13.36 -4.47 3.71
C LYS A 97 -13.97 -5.37 4.79
N ASP A 98 -13.49 -6.59 4.91
CA ASP A 98 -13.97 -7.54 5.92
C ASP A 98 -13.71 -7.02 7.35
N ASN A 99 -12.53 -6.43 7.55
CA ASN A 99 -12.14 -5.86 8.84
C ASN A 99 -12.85 -4.54 9.19
N LEU A 100 -13.49 -3.86 8.23
CA LEU A 100 -14.26 -2.63 8.44
C LEU A 100 -15.69 -2.90 8.92
N LEU A 101 -16.18 -4.14 8.86
CA LEU A 101 -17.52 -4.47 9.33
C LEU A 101 -17.64 -4.14 10.82
N ASP A 102 -18.72 -3.44 11.19
CA ASP A 102 -19.03 -3.00 12.56
C ASP A 102 -17.97 -2.08 13.20
N LYS A 103 -17.12 -1.44 12.41
CA LYS A 103 -16.10 -0.47 12.85
C LYS A 103 -16.57 0.95 12.59
N LYS A 104 -16.04 1.90 13.37
CA LYS A 104 -16.35 3.31 13.24
C LYS A 104 -15.10 4.19 13.22
N HIS A 105 -14.16 3.92 14.09
CA HIS A 105 -12.95 4.72 14.29
C HIS A 105 -11.74 4.08 13.62
N ILE A 106 -11.24 4.70 12.59
CA ILE A 106 -10.11 4.20 11.79
C ILE A 106 -8.91 5.13 11.97
N THR A 107 -7.75 4.55 12.29
CA THR A 107 -6.51 5.31 12.32
C THR A 107 -5.58 4.87 11.21
N ILE A 108 -5.09 5.85 10.46
CA ILE A 108 -4.12 5.67 9.37
C ILE A 108 -2.75 6.13 9.88
N ILE A 109 -1.75 5.27 9.79
CA ILE A 109 -0.35 5.61 10.08
C ILE A 109 0.34 5.97 8.78
N GLY A 110 0.69 7.24 8.62
CA GLY A 110 1.34 7.83 7.46
C GLY A 110 0.46 8.78 6.66
N GLY A 111 0.90 10.04 6.55
CA GLY A 111 0.24 11.13 5.81
C GLY A 111 0.73 11.28 4.36
N GLY A 112 1.09 10.17 3.69
CA GLY A 112 1.43 10.13 2.28
C GLY A 112 0.20 10.02 1.36
N TYR A 113 0.41 9.89 0.03
CA TYR A 113 -0.68 9.78 -0.95
C TYR A 113 -1.70 8.69 -0.61
N ILE A 114 -1.24 7.46 -0.33
CA ILE A 114 -2.14 6.34 -0.03
C ILE A 114 -2.94 6.62 1.24
N GLY A 115 -2.31 7.15 2.29
CA GLY A 115 -2.99 7.50 3.53
C GLY A 115 -4.10 8.53 3.34
N LEU A 116 -3.86 9.57 2.55
CA LEU A 116 -4.86 10.60 2.24
C LEU A 116 -5.99 10.07 1.34
N GLU A 117 -5.69 9.25 0.35
CA GLU A 117 -6.70 8.62 -0.51
C GLU A 117 -7.61 7.67 0.28
N LEU A 118 -7.02 6.86 1.19
CA LEU A 118 -7.78 6.02 2.12
C LEU A 118 -8.66 6.86 3.04
N ALA A 119 -8.10 7.93 3.62
CA ALA A 119 -8.87 8.83 4.49
C ALA A 119 -10.07 9.45 3.76
N SER A 120 -9.87 9.89 2.51
CA SER A 120 -10.95 10.42 1.68
C SER A 120 -12.04 9.38 1.43
N SER A 121 -11.66 8.15 1.06
CA SER A 121 -12.62 7.07 0.79
C SER A 121 -13.40 6.66 2.05
N LEU A 122 -12.71 6.55 3.19
CA LEU A 122 -13.32 6.22 4.47
C LEU A 122 -14.27 7.31 4.96
N ARG A 123 -13.90 8.58 4.81
CA ARG A 123 -14.79 9.70 5.18
C ARG A 123 -16.05 9.77 4.31
N LYS A 124 -15.97 9.44 3.01
CA LYS A 124 -17.16 9.30 2.15
C LYS A 124 -18.11 8.19 2.60
N ALA A 125 -17.58 7.19 3.29
CA ALA A 125 -18.35 6.08 3.87
C ALA A 125 -18.64 6.27 5.37
N ASP A 126 -18.60 7.51 5.87
CA ASP A 126 -18.95 7.94 7.22
C ASP A 126 -18.11 7.36 8.37
N PHE A 127 -16.93 6.82 8.09
CA PHE A 127 -15.98 6.43 9.15
C PHE A 127 -15.34 7.67 9.80
N GLU A 128 -15.08 7.62 11.09
CA GLU A 128 -14.25 8.60 11.79
C GLU A 128 -12.77 8.29 11.55
N VAL A 129 -12.02 9.24 11.00
CA VAL A 129 -10.65 9.00 10.52
C VAL A 129 -9.65 9.89 11.19
N ASN A 130 -8.62 9.27 11.77
CA ASN A 130 -7.41 9.92 12.24
C ASN A 130 -6.24 9.58 11.30
N ILE A 131 -5.36 10.56 11.02
CA ILE A 131 -4.06 10.34 10.38
C ILE A 131 -2.98 10.71 11.37
N ILE A 132 -2.03 9.81 11.59
CA ILE A 132 -0.82 10.05 12.39
C ILE A 132 0.36 10.12 11.44
N GLU A 133 1.06 11.26 11.42
CA GLU A 133 2.22 11.51 10.58
C GLU A 133 3.42 11.93 11.44
N MET A 134 4.53 11.24 11.26
CA MET A 134 5.77 11.49 12.00
C MET A 134 6.42 12.81 11.58
N SER A 135 6.28 13.19 10.32
CA SER A 135 6.85 14.42 9.77
C SER A 135 6.08 15.67 10.21
N GLU A 136 6.68 16.83 10.01
CA GLU A 136 6.09 18.14 10.32
C GLU A 136 4.75 18.38 9.59
N ARG A 137 4.60 17.82 8.40
CA ARG A 137 3.42 18.00 7.55
C ARG A 137 3.15 16.75 6.70
N ILE A 138 1.91 16.56 6.29
CA ILE A 138 1.53 15.53 5.33
C ILE A 138 2.23 15.79 3.98
N LEU A 139 2.43 14.75 3.19
CA LEU A 139 3.08 14.79 1.87
C LEU A 139 4.48 15.45 1.88
N GLN A 140 5.17 15.55 3.00
CA GLN A 140 6.42 16.31 3.17
C GLN A 140 7.50 15.93 2.15
N ARG A 141 7.59 14.66 1.77
CA ARG A 141 8.61 14.15 0.84
C ARG A 141 8.32 14.43 -0.64
N VAL A 142 7.10 14.82 -0.98
CA VAL A 142 6.60 14.79 -2.37
C VAL A 142 5.83 16.04 -2.79
N ALA A 143 5.54 16.95 -1.86
CA ALA A 143 4.78 18.16 -2.13
C ALA A 143 5.42 19.39 -1.48
N SER A 144 5.13 20.58 -2.02
CA SER A 144 5.51 21.85 -1.40
C SER A 144 4.72 22.09 -0.11
N LYS A 145 5.12 23.06 0.70
CA LYS A 145 4.44 23.42 1.94
C LYS A 145 3.02 23.93 1.68
N GLU A 146 2.86 24.74 0.64
CA GLU A 146 1.57 25.30 0.23
C GLU A 146 0.59 24.19 -0.13
N LEU A 147 1.05 23.20 -0.92
CA LEU A 147 0.23 22.07 -1.32
C LEU A 147 -0.11 21.16 -0.13
N SER A 148 0.84 20.94 0.79
CA SER A 148 0.56 20.23 2.05
C SER A 148 -0.51 20.93 2.88
N ASN A 149 -0.41 22.25 3.03
CA ASN A 149 -1.39 23.04 3.78
C ASN A 149 -2.76 22.98 3.13
N PHE A 150 -2.83 23.09 1.80
CA PHE A 150 -4.09 22.94 1.06
C PHE A 150 -4.76 21.60 1.33
N PHE A 151 -4.01 20.49 1.20
CA PHE A 151 -4.57 19.16 1.46
C PHE A 151 -4.90 18.93 2.93
N THR A 152 -4.14 19.51 3.86
CA THR A 152 -4.47 19.46 5.29
C THR A 152 -5.84 20.08 5.52
N SER A 153 -6.04 21.33 5.10
CA SER A 153 -7.32 22.04 5.25
C SER A 153 -8.47 21.29 4.58
N LEU A 154 -8.26 20.79 3.35
CA LEU A 154 -9.29 20.04 2.62
C LEU A 154 -9.76 18.77 3.35
N HIS A 155 -8.83 18.02 3.93
CA HIS A 155 -9.15 16.80 4.68
C HIS A 155 -9.80 17.13 6.03
N GLU A 156 -9.32 18.15 6.73
CA GLU A 156 -9.88 18.60 8.01
C GLU A 156 -11.32 19.15 7.84
N GLU A 157 -11.60 19.91 6.78
CA GLU A 157 -12.96 20.33 6.41
C GLU A 157 -13.92 19.15 6.17
N LYS A 158 -13.38 18.02 5.73
CA LYS A 158 -14.14 16.76 5.56
C LYS A 158 -14.17 15.88 6.82
N GLY A 159 -13.65 16.40 7.94
CA GLY A 159 -13.70 15.75 9.25
C GLY A 159 -12.61 14.71 9.49
N VAL A 160 -11.52 14.71 8.71
CA VAL A 160 -10.31 13.93 9.03
C VAL A 160 -9.54 14.68 10.11
N LYS A 161 -9.10 13.99 11.15
CA LYS A 161 -8.19 14.56 12.16
C LYS A 161 -6.75 14.22 11.80
N ILE A 162 -5.90 15.21 11.61
CA ILE A 162 -4.51 15.05 11.18
C ILE A 162 -3.57 15.45 12.31
N PHE A 163 -2.71 14.52 12.71
CA PHE A 163 -1.73 14.68 13.78
C PHE A 163 -0.31 14.58 13.19
N CYS A 164 0.30 15.72 12.90
CA CYS A 164 1.68 15.83 12.45
C CYS A 164 2.67 15.97 13.60
N ASN A 165 3.97 15.73 13.35
CA ASN A 165 5.01 15.67 14.40
C ASN A 165 4.66 14.67 15.51
N GLU A 166 3.99 13.59 15.15
CA GLU A 166 3.64 12.50 16.07
C GLU A 166 4.25 11.18 15.64
N ARG A 167 5.24 10.74 16.40
CA ARG A 167 5.88 9.44 16.19
C ARG A 167 5.08 8.36 16.92
N LEU A 168 4.77 7.28 16.21
CA LEU A 168 4.20 6.08 16.81
C LEU A 168 5.21 5.47 17.82
N GLU A 169 4.75 5.15 19.02
CA GLU A 169 5.54 4.50 20.05
C GLU A 169 5.07 3.08 20.32
N LYS A 170 3.77 2.84 20.34
CA LYS A 170 3.21 1.51 20.60
C LYS A 170 1.76 1.39 20.17
N ILE A 171 1.43 0.23 19.62
CA ILE A 171 0.05 -0.23 19.43
C ILE A 171 -0.20 -1.41 20.37
N LYS A 172 -1.30 -1.35 21.12
CA LYS A 172 -1.71 -2.41 22.05
C LYS A 172 -3.13 -2.85 21.73
N PRO A 173 -3.42 -4.16 21.73
CA PRO A 173 -4.79 -4.64 21.70
C PRO A 173 -5.61 -4.09 22.88
N LEU A 174 -6.88 -3.76 22.63
CA LEU A 174 -7.84 -3.29 23.63
C LEU A 174 -9.21 -3.94 23.35
N GLY A 175 -9.40 -5.17 23.78
CA GLY A 175 -10.56 -5.98 23.39
C GLY A 175 -10.58 -6.20 21.87
N SER A 176 -11.68 -5.81 21.21
CA SER A 176 -11.84 -5.87 19.74
C SER A 176 -11.26 -4.62 19.02
N ALA A 177 -10.67 -3.70 19.75
CA ALA A 177 -10.10 -2.45 19.28
C ALA A 177 -8.58 -2.38 19.58
N PHE A 178 -7.98 -1.23 19.35
CA PHE A 178 -6.58 -0.96 19.61
C PHE A 178 -6.41 0.37 20.34
N GLN A 179 -5.41 0.44 21.20
CA GLN A 179 -4.89 1.68 21.74
C GLN A 179 -3.57 2.00 21.06
N ILE A 180 -3.47 3.18 20.46
CA ILE A 180 -2.28 3.72 19.83
C ILE A 180 -1.67 4.76 20.76
N ASN A 181 -0.41 4.56 21.15
CA ASN A 181 0.39 5.53 21.86
C ASN A 181 1.36 6.19 20.90
N THR A 182 1.36 7.49 20.86
CA THR A 182 2.32 8.32 20.13
C THR A 182 3.16 9.14 21.08
N SER A 183 4.14 9.87 20.56
CA SER A 183 4.99 10.78 21.35
C SER A 183 4.24 11.90 22.07
N LYS A 184 3.00 12.18 21.69
CA LYS A 184 2.21 13.28 22.28
C LYS A 184 0.84 12.86 22.80
N ASN A 185 0.20 11.87 22.17
CA ASN A 185 -1.19 11.53 22.38
C ASN A 185 -1.44 10.03 22.55
N LYS A 186 -2.64 9.70 22.99
CA LYS A 186 -3.18 8.33 22.99
C LYS A 186 -4.52 8.33 22.26
N PHE A 187 -4.70 7.35 21.40
CA PHE A 187 -5.90 7.18 20.58
C PHE A 187 -6.47 5.78 20.78
N ASN A 188 -7.78 5.67 20.85
CA ASN A 188 -8.47 4.39 20.68
C ASN A 188 -9.01 4.31 19.25
N THR A 189 -8.89 3.16 18.63
CA THR A 189 -9.31 2.95 17.25
C THR A 189 -9.76 1.50 17.03
N ASP A 190 -10.70 1.31 16.12
CA ASP A 190 -11.24 -0.02 15.82
C ASP A 190 -10.40 -0.76 14.78
N LEU A 191 -9.74 -0.01 13.88
CA LEU A 191 -8.89 -0.56 12.83
C LEU A 191 -7.72 0.38 12.55
N ILE A 192 -6.59 -0.23 12.18
CA ILE A 192 -5.35 0.49 11.82
C ILE A 192 -5.00 0.17 10.38
N LEU A 193 -4.82 1.21 9.58
CA LEU A 193 -4.28 1.12 8.23
C LEU A 193 -2.86 1.70 8.22
N VAL A 194 -1.93 1.00 7.56
CA VAL A 194 -0.52 1.42 7.54
C VAL A 194 -0.13 1.84 6.13
N GLY A 195 0.21 3.13 5.98
CA GLY A 195 0.56 3.77 4.71
C GLY A 195 1.90 4.52 4.76
N ILE A 196 2.95 3.88 5.30
CA ILE A 196 4.28 4.48 5.51
C ILE A 196 5.25 4.36 4.32
N GLY A 197 4.71 4.08 3.14
CA GLY A 197 5.45 3.98 1.90
C GLY A 197 5.73 2.55 1.47
N VAL A 198 6.61 2.42 0.48
CA VAL A 198 6.97 1.15 -0.17
C VAL A 198 8.49 1.05 -0.33
N THR A 199 8.98 -0.18 -0.37
CA THR A 199 10.37 -0.50 -0.71
C THR A 199 10.40 -1.25 -2.05
N PRO A 200 11.17 -0.78 -3.06
CA PRO A 200 11.31 -1.45 -4.35
C PRO A 200 11.85 -2.87 -4.22
N GLU A 201 11.32 -3.79 -5.03
CA GLU A 201 11.81 -5.16 -5.15
C GLU A 201 13.00 -5.21 -6.10
N ILE A 202 14.21 -5.09 -5.56
CA ILE A 202 15.44 -5.00 -6.35
C ILE A 202 16.32 -6.26 -6.29
N GLU A 203 15.89 -7.30 -5.56
CA GLU A 203 16.72 -8.49 -5.35
C GLU A 203 17.10 -9.17 -6.67
N LEU A 204 16.15 -9.28 -7.61
CA LEU A 204 16.45 -9.87 -8.92
C LEU A 204 17.51 -9.07 -9.69
N ALA A 205 17.40 -7.74 -9.68
CA ALA A 205 18.36 -6.85 -10.32
C ALA A 205 19.75 -6.95 -9.67
N LYS A 206 19.82 -7.02 -8.34
CA LYS A 206 21.06 -7.23 -7.59
C LYS A 206 21.73 -8.56 -7.95
N ASN A 207 20.96 -9.65 -7.97
CA ASN A 207 21.48 -11.00 -8.18
C ASN A 207 22.15 -11.15 -9.55
N ILE A 208 21.72 -10.39 -10.55
CA ILE A 208 22.33 -10.39 -11.88
C ILE A 208 23.31 -9.22 -12.11
N GLY A 209 23.65 -8.49 -11.06
CA GLY A 209 24.66 -7.42 -11.10
C GLY A 209 24.26 -6.20 -11.92
N LEU A 210 22.95 -5.83 -11.92
CA LEU A 210 22.50 -4.56 -12.49
C LEU A 210 22.75 -3.40 -11.52
N SER A 211 23.11 -2.25 -12.06
CA SER A 211 23.16 -1.01 -11.30
C SER A 211 21.74 -0.50 -11.04
N TYR A 212 21.50 -0.01 -9.84
CA TYR A 212 20.21 0.59 -9.44
C TYR A 212 20.47 1.75 -8.48
N GLU A 213 19.59 2.71 -8.45
CA GLU A 213 19.72 3.92 -7.60
C GLU A 213 18.45 4.06 -6.74
N ARG A 214 17.56 3.55 -6.55
CA ARG A 214 16.36 3.65 -5.70
C ARG A 214 15.27 2.63 -6.08
N GLY A 215 15.67 1.71 -6.93
CA GLY A 215 14.75 0.69 -7.44
C GLY A 215 14.28 0.92 -8.86
#